data_97585a991bffef8c59c44eda8961244b
#
_entry.id   97585a991bffef8c59c44eda8961244b
#
_cell.length_a   1.000
_cell.length_b   1.000
_cell.length_c   1.000
_cell.angle_alpha   90.00
_cell.angle_beta   90.00
_cell.angle_gamma   90.00
#
_symmetry.space_group_name_H-M   'P 1'
#
loop_
_entity.id
_entity.type
_entity.pdbx_description
1 polymer ?
#
loop_
_entity_poly.entity_id
_entity_poly.type
_entity_poly.pdbx_seq_one_letter_code
_entity_poly.pdbx_strand_id
1 'polypeptide(L)'
;MRSAAVLLAVPALVPMLMSVARGDAERGERVFQRCYACHSVISGETRLPGPTLRGVLGRRAGTLPGFEFSPAMIEAGARGLVWTRATLDAFLADPYDIVPGTLMGMPPLADAADRRDVIDFLERSGRAPP
;
A
#
# COMPACT_ATOMS: atom_id res chain seq x y z
N MET A 1 40.52 -46.66 34.33
CA MET A 1 40.16 -45.20 34.24
C MET A 1 39.26 -45.00 33.04
N ARG A 2 37.98 -44.77 33.29
CA ARG A 2 36.99 -44.55 32.20
C ARG A 2 36.66 -43.06 32.21
N SER A 3 37.13 -42.33 31.16
CA SER A 3 36.79 -40.92 30.96
C SER A 3 35.37 -40.80 30.40
N ALA A 4 34.48 -40.20 31.15
CA ALA A 4 33.15 -39.84 30.68
C ALA A 4 33.23 -38.53 29.92
N ALA A 5 32.93 -38.55 28.63
CA ALA A 5 32.74 -37.34 27.80
C ALA A 5 31.38 -36.75 28.07
N VAL A 6 31.36 -35.55 28.65
CA VAL A 6 30.12 -34.77 28.83
C VAL A 6 29.84 -34.05 27.53
N LEU A 7 28.80 -34.48 26.82
CA LEU A 7 28.26 -33.79 25.65
C LEU A 7 27.42 -32.59 26.13
N LEU A 8 27.95 -31.39 26.00
CA LEU A 8 27.20 -30.16 26.20
C LEU A 8 26.27 -29.92 24.98
N ALA A 9 24.98 -30.13 25.20
CA ALA A 9 23.97 -29.78 24.22
C ALA A 9 23.81 -28.26 24.13
N VAL A 10 24.21 -27.65 23.01
CA VAL A 10 23.98 -26.24 22.72
C VAL A 10 22.54 -26.09 22.24
N PRO A 11 21.70 -25.31 22.90
CA PRO A 11 20.35 -25.06 22.39
C PRO A 11 20.43 -24.28 21.10
N ALA A 12 19.90 -24.84 20.01
CA ALA A 12 19.73 -24.13 18.75
C ALA A 12 18.73 -23.01 18.92
N LEU A 13 19.20 -21.77 18.83
CA LEU A 13 18.37 -20.58 18.79
C LEU A 13 17.63 -20.58 17.44
N VAL A 14 16.38 -21.02 17.41
CA VAL A 14 15.51 -20.95 16.23
C VAL A 14 15.12 -19.48 16.07
N PRO A 15 15.52 -18.78 14.97
CA PRO A 15 15.05 -17.43 14.75
C PRO A 15 13.56 -17.46 14.52
N MET A 16 12.80 -16.81 15.40
CA MET A 16 11.37 -16.57 15.27
C MET A 16 11.17 -15.59 14.11
N LEU A 17 10.95 -16.13 12.91
CA LEU A 17 10.58 -15.34 11.75
C LEU A 17 9.25 -14.66 12.08
N MET A 18 9.30 -13.37 12.37
CA MET A 18 8.11 -12.53 12.44
C MET A 18 7.45 -12.53 11.05
N SER A 19 6.43 -13.36 10.89
CA SER A 19 5.58 -13.33 9.70
C SER A 19 4.85 -11.98 9.70
N VAL A 20 5.29 -11.07 8.87
CA VAL A 20 4.50 -9.86 8.59
C VAL A 20 3.20 -10.33 7.98
N ALA A 21 2.08 -10.11 8.67
CA ALA A 21 0.77 -10.48 8.19
C ALA A 21 0.52 -9.76 6.86
N ARG A 22 0.56 -10.54 5.76
CA ARG A 22 0.15 -10.05 4.44
C ARG A 22 -1.37 -9.94 4.43
N GLY A 23 -1.88 -8.96 3.70
CA GLY A 23 -3.29 -8.83 3.45
C GLY A 23 -3.77 -9.88 2.44
N ASP A 24 -5.07 -9.91 2.24
CA ASP A 24 -5.74 -10.76 1.26
C ASP A 24 -6.12 -9.91 0.04
N ALA A 25 -5.41 -10.07 -1.08
CA ALA A 25 -5.66 -9.27 -2.28
C ALA A 25 -7.01 -9.55 -2.94
N GLU A 26 -7.64 -10.71 -2.72
CA GLU A 26 -8.99 -10.97 -3.19
C GLU A 26 -10.03 -10.21 -2.36
N ARG A 27 -9.84 -10.14 -1.06
CA ARG A 27 -10.63 -9.22 -0.21
C ARG A 27 -10.33 -7.77 -0.57
N GLY A 28 -9.08 -7.44 -0.84
CA GLY A 28 -8.66 -6.12 -1.28
C GLY A 28 -9.36 -5.64 -2.55
N GLU A 29 -9.58 -6.53 -3.50
CA GLU A 29 -10.38 -6.23 -4.70
C GLU A 29 -11.83 -5.88 -4.34
N ARG A 30 -12.44 -6.59 -3.39
CA ARG A 30 -13.79 -6.23 -2.90
C ARG A 30 -13.81 -4.88 -2.19
N VAL A 31 -12.81 -4.58 -1.40
CA VAL A 31 -12.66 -3.25 -0.78
C VAL A 31 -12.48 -2.17 -1.84
N PHE A 32 -11.69 -2.44 -2.89
CA PHE A 32 -11.44 -1.53 -4.00
C PHE A 32 -12.70 -1.15 -4.80
N GLN A 33 -13.79 -1.92 -4.68
CA GLN A 33 -15.08 -1.55 -5.30
C GLN A 33 -15.53 -0.14 -4.92
N ARG A 34 -15.16 0.35 -3.75
CA ARG A 34 -15.44 1.72 -3.29
C ARG A 34 -14.63 2.77 -4.06
N CYS A 35 -13.57 2.37 -4.72
CA CYS A 35 -12.61 3.25 -5.41
C CYS A 35 -12.89 3.33 -6.92
N TYR A 36 -13.61 2.37 -7.49
CA TYR A 36 -13.85 2.26 -8.94
C TYR A 36 -14.61 3.44 -9.55
N ALA A 37 -15.37 4.17 -8.75
CA ALA A 37 -16.04 5.37 -9.24
C ALA A 37 -15.06 6.45 -9.74
N CYS A 38 -13.83 6.45 -9.20
CA CYS A 38 -12.82 7.46 -9.50
C CYS A 38 -11.48 6.90 -9.97
N HIS A 39 -11.16 5.65 -9.65
CA HIS A 39 -9.85 5.05 -9.93
C HIS A 39 -9.97 3.74 -10.71
N SER A 40 -8.94 3.44 -11.50
CA SER A 40 -8.77 2.15 -12.14
C SER A 40 -7.42 1.53 -11.82
N VAL A 41 -7.31 0.22 -11.98
CA VAL A 41 -6.06 -0.55 -12.01
C VAL A 41 -5.87 -1.24 -13.36
N ILE A 42 -6.77 -0.99 -14.32
CA ILE A 42 -6.72 -1.55 -15.66
C ILE A 42 -5.74 -0.74 -16.51
N SER A 43 -4.89 -1.43 -17.27
CA SER A 43 -3.92 -0.78 -18.16
C SER A 43 -4.64 0.04 -19.23
N GLY A 44 -4.20 1.28 -19.44
CA GLY A 44 -4.75 2.18 -20.45
C GLY A 44 -6.07 2.87 -20.10
N GLU A 45 -6.68 2.55 -18.96
CA GLU A 45 -7.87 3.24 -18.49
C GLU A 45 -7.49 4.50 -17.70
N THR A 46 -7.59 5.67 -18.35
CA THR A 46 -7.11 6.95 -17.81
C THR A 46 -8.17 8.06 -17.77
N ARG A 47 -9.42 7.76 -18.13
CA ARG A 47 -10.51 8.76 -18.25
C ARG A 47 -11.40 8.85 -17.01
N LEU A 48 -10.88 8.50 -15.85
CA LEU A 48 -11.63 8.57 -14.59
C LEU A 48 -11.31 9.87 -13.85
N PRO A 49 -12.18 10.29 -12.91
CA PRO A 49 -11.96 11.50 -12.11
C PRO A 49 -10.69 11.47 -11.26
N GLY A 50 -10.23 10.29 -10.86
CA GLY A 50 -8.98 10.07 -10.13
C GLY A 50 -7.89 9.47 -11.00
N PRO A 51 -6.63 9.54 -10.56
CA PRO A 51 -5.52 8.91 -11.28
C PRO A 51 -5.63 7.39 -11.26
N THR A 52 -5.05 6.72 -12.26
CA THR A 52 -4.91 5.27 -12.18
C THR A 52 -4.04 4.88 -10.99
N LEU A 53 -4.50 3.88 -10.24
CA LEU A 53 -3.76 3.32 -9.11
C LEU A 53 -2.91 2.10 -9.51
N ARG A 54 -2.94 1.70 -10.78
CA ARG A 54 -2.02 0.69 -11.29
C ARG A 54 -0.57 1.17 -11.10
N GLY A 55 0.24 0.37 -10.43
CA GLY A 55 1.64 0.72 -10.14
C GLY A 55 1.82 1.91 -9.22
N VAL A 56 0.84 2.20 -8.35
CA VAL A 56 0.92 3.32 -7.40
C VAL A 56 2.02 3.13 -6.35
N LEU A 57 2.33 1.89 -5.94
CA LEU A 57 3.40 1.60 -5.00
C LEU A 57 4.76 2.04 -5.57
N GLY A 58 5.48 2.84 -4.81
CA GLY A 58 6.77 3.44 -5.20
C GLY A 58 6.66 4.73 -6.01
N ARG A 59 5.46 5.15 -6.41
CA ARG A 59 5.23 6.40 -7.13
C ARG A 59 5.28 7.58 -6.16
N ARG A 60 5.95 8.66 -6.58
CA ARG A 60 5.87 9.95 -5.88
C ARG A 60 4.48 10.55 -6.05
N ALA A 61 3.93 11.12 -4.98
CA ALA A 61 2.64 11.79 -5.03
C ALA A 61 2.63 12.93 -6.04
N GLY A 62 1.51 13.11 -6.74
CA GLY A 62 1.33 14.21 -7.68
C GLY A 62 2.16 14.16 -8.97
N THR A 63 2.73 13.00 -9.35
CA THR A 63 3.68 12.92 -10.47
C THR A 63 3.25 12.02 -11.64
N LEU A 64 2.06 11.42 -11.60
CA LEU A 64 1.59 10.58 -12.71
C LEU A 64 1.42 11.42 -13.98
N PRO A 65 2.14 11.12 -15.09
CA PRO A 65 1.96 11.83 -16.35
C PRO A 65 0.53 11.73 -16.87
N GLY A 66 0.02 12.84 -17.42
CA GLY A 66 -1.30 12.89 -18.04
C GLY A 66 -2.48 13.00 -17.07
N PHE A 67 -2.24 13.09 -15.78
CA PHE A 67 -3.26 13.37 -14.78
C PHE A 67 -3.02 14.74 -14.12
N GLU A 68 -4.07 15.54 -14.02
CA GLU A 68 -4.03 16.85 -13.38
C GLU A 68 -4.34 16.72 -11.89
N PHE A 69 -3.28 16.81 -11.07
CA PHE A 69 -3.40 16.72 -9.62
C PHE A 69 -3.75 18.07 -8.99
N SER A 70 -4.36 18.02 -7.80
CA SER A 70 -4.53 19.22 -6.97
C SER A 70 -3.18 19.82 -6.57
N PRO A 71 -3.10 21.15 -6.34
CA PRO A 71 -1.90 21.79 -5.82
C PRO A 71 -1.39 21.13 -4.53
N ALA A 72 -2.30 20.74 -3.63
CA ALA A 72 -1.95 20.07 -2.38
C ALA A 72 -1.24 18.73 -2.61
N MET A 73 -1.68 17.93 -3.59
CA MET A 73 -1.06 16.66 -3.91
C MET A 73 0.32 16.84 -4.56
N ILE A 74 0.44 17.81 -5.47
CA ILE A 74 1.73 18.16 -6.10
C ILE A 74 2.73 18.62 -5.03
N GLU A 75 2.30 19.48 -4.12
CA GLU A 75 3.15 19.97 -3.03
C GLU A 75 3.56 18.85 -2.07
N ALA A 76 2.66 17.93 -1.73
CA ALA A 76 3.00 16.76 -0.92
C ALA A 76 4.09 15.91 -1.58
N GLY A 77 4.01 15.69 -2.89
CA GLY A 77 5.06 15.01 -3.65
C GLY A 77 6.37 15.79 -3.67
N ALA A 78 6.32 17.12 -3.83
CA ALA A 78 7.51 17.98 -3.78
C ALA A 78 8.20 17.94 -2.41
N ARG A 79 7.45 17.77 -1.33
CA ARG A 79 7.98 17.52 0.03
C ARG A 79 8.48 16.11 0.27
N GLY A 80 8.38 15.21 -0.72
CA GLY A 80 8.95 13.87 -0.65
C GLY A 80 7.95 12.75 -0.36
N LEU A 81 6.63 13.01 -0.41
CA LEU A 81 5.64 11.94 -0.24
C LEU A 81 5.75 10.93 -1.40
N VAL A 82 6.06 9.69 -1.05
CA VAL A 82 6.07 8.54 -1.94
C VAL A 82 5.04 7.53 -1.43
N TRP A 83 4.30 6.94 -2.32
CA TRP A 83 3.29 5.94 -1.98
C TRP A 83 3.94 4.58 -1.66
N THR A 84 4.34 4.43 -0.42
CA THR A 84 4.74 3.15 0.18
C THR A 84 3.52 2.47 0.81
N ARG A 85 3.67 1.22 1.24
CA ARG A 85 2.60 0.55 2.02
C ARG A 85 2.20 1.37 3.25
N ALA A 86 3.19 1.91 3.97
CA ALA A 86 2.95 2.70 5.19
C ALA A 86 2.27 4.04 4.91
N THR A 87 2.70 4.78 3.88
CA THR A 87 2.11 6.07 3.53
C THR A 87 0.71 5.92 2.91
N LEU A 88 0.46 4.85 2.15
CA LEU A 88 -0.88 4.52 1.67
C LEU A 88 -1.82 4.13 2.82
N ASP A 89 -1.36 3.33 3.78
CA ASP A 89 -2.16 2.99 4.96
C ASP A 89 -2.57 4.24 5.72
N ALA A 90 -1.61 5.13 6.00
CA ALA A 90 -1.87 6.39 6.68
C ALA A 90 -2.85 7.29 5.90
N PHE A 91 -2.63 7.44 4.58
CA PHE A 91 -3.50 8.24 3.72
C PHE A 91 -4.92 7.69 3.63
N LEU A 92 -5.09 6.38 3.53
CA LEU A 92 -6.41 5.74 3.50
C LEU A 92 -7.13 5.84 4.86
N ALA A 93 -6.36 5.88 5.97
CA ALA A 93 -6.92 6.07 7.30
C ALA A 93 -7.43 7.51 7.52
N ASP A 94 -6.70 8.50 7.03
CA ASP A 94 -7.11 9.91 7.05
C ASP A 94 -6.43 10.68 5.90
N PRO A 95 -7.11 10.83 4.75
CA PRO A 95 -6.54 11.54 3.61
C PRO A 95 -6.16 13.00 3.90
N TYR A 96 -6.96 13.69 4.73
CA TYR A 96 -6.73 15.10 5.02
C TYR A 96 -5.58 15.34 6.00
N ASP A 97 -5.29 14.39 6.88
CA ASP A 97 -4.13 14.46 7.76
C ASP A 97 -2.81 14.36 6.97
N ILE A 98 -2.77 13.48 5.98
CA ILE A 98 -1.56 13.24 5.18
C ILE A 98 -1.38 14.27 4.06
N VAL A 99 -2.47 14.66 3.40
CA VAL A 99 -2.48 15.67 2.34
C VAL A 99 -3.59 16.69 2.62
N PRO A 100 -3.36 17.67 3.49
CA PRO A 100 -4.32 18.74 3.73
C PRO A 100 -4.68 19.45 2.42
N GLY A 101 -5.97 19.55 2.13
CA GLY A 101 -6.45 20.12 0.86
C GLY A 101 -6.54 19.11 -0.30
N THR A 102 -6.39 17.82 -0.04
CA THR A 102 -6.65 16.78 -1.06
C THR A 102 -8.07 16.89 -1.60
N LEU A 103 -8.22 16.66 -2.92
CA LEU A 103 -9.52 16.60 -3.58
C LEU A 103 -10.15 15.19 -3.55
N MET A 104 -9.47 14.21 -2.96
CA MET A 104 -10.03 12.88 -2.77
C MET A 104 -11.07 12.91 -1.64
N GLY A 105 -12.34 13.03 -2.02
CA GLY A 105 -13.47 13.18 -1.09
C GLY A 105 -14.01 11.86 -0.52
N MET A 106 -13.25 10.76 -0.61
CA MET A 106 -13.67 9.47 -0.07
C MET A 106 -13.61 9.49 1.47
N PRO A 107 -14.63 8.93 2.17
CA PRO A 107 -14.54 8.75 3.62
C PRO A 107 -13.33 7.91 4.02
N PRO A 108 -12.72 8.18 5.18
CA PRO A 108 -11.62 7.38 5.71
C PRO A 108 -11.94 5.89 5.74
N LEU A 109 -10.97 5.07 5.38
CA LEU A 109 -11.08 3.61 5.47
C LEU A 109 -10.65 3.19 6.88
N ALA A 110 -11.61 3.17 7.81
CA ALA A 110 -11.32 3.01 9.24
C ALA A 110 -10.73 1.63 9.59
N ASP A 111 -11.19 0.57 8.92
CA ASP A 111 -10.72 -0.79 9.20
C ASP A 111 -9.30 -1.03 8.68
N ALA A 112 -8.39 -1.36 9.59
CA ALA A 112 -6.99 -1.60 9.25
C ALA A 112 -6.78 -2.88 8.43
N ALA A 113 -7.67 -3.87 8.54
CA ALA A 113 -7.60 -5.07 7.70
C ALA A 113 -8.01 -4.74 6.26
N ASP A 114 -9.06 -3.95 6.07
CA ASP A 114 -9.48 -3.46 4.75
C ASP A 114 -8.36 -2.66 4.07
N ARG A 115 -7.69 -1.76 4.81
CA ARG A 115 -6.56 -0.99 4.27
C ARG A 115 -5.41 -1.89 3.84
N ARG A 116 -5.04 -2.84 4.68
CA ARG A 116 -3.98 -3.80 4.38
C ARG A 116 -4.30 -4.63 3.13
N ASP A 117 -5.54 -5.12 3.04
CA ASP A 117 -5.98 -5.96 1.94
C ASP A 117 -6.05 -5.19 0.61
N VAL A 118 -6.56 -3.96 0.61
CA VAL A 118 -6.60 -3.14 -0.62
C VAL A 118 -5.20 -2.74 -1.07
N ILE A 119 -4.25 -2.52 -0.15
CA ILE A 119 -2.86 -2.25 -0.50
C ILE A 119 -2.21 -3.47 -1.15
N ASP A 120 -2.49 -4.69 -0.66
CA ASP A 120 -2.01 -5.93 -1.30
C ASP A 120 -2.60 -6.12 -2.70
N PHE A 121 -3.88 -5.79 -2.90
CA PHE A 121 -4.52 -5.79 -4.21
C PHE A 121 -3.84 -4.80 -5.16
N LEU A 122 -3.59 -3.57 -4.73
CA LEU A 122 -2.91 -2.55 -5.52
C LEU A 122 -1.47 -2.96 -5.90
N GLU A 123 -0.75 -3.56 -4.96
CA GLU A 123 0.60 -4.06 -5.22
C GLU A 123 0.60 -5.17 -6.27
N ARG A 124 -0.34 -6.12 -6.17
CA ARG A 124 -0.51 -7.20 -7.15
C ARG A 124 -0.89 -6.65 -8.52
N SER A 125 -1.83 -5.71 -8.58
CA SER A 125 -2.28 -5.08 -9.83
C SER A 125 -1.14 -4.37 -10.57
N GLY A 126 -0.22 -3.75 -9.84
CA GLY A 126 0.95 -3.09 -10.43
C GLY A 126 1.97 -4.06 -11.06
N ARG A 127 2.00 -5.32 -10.61
CA ARG A 127 2.90 -6.37 -11.10
C ARG A 127 2.30 -7.19 -12.24
N ALA A 128 0.99 -7.15 -12.44
CA ALA A 128 0.35 -7.89 -13.51
C ALA A 128 0.83 -7.37 -14.88
N PRO A 129 1.01 -8.23 -15.89
CA PRO A 129 1.30 -7.78 -17.25
C PRO A 129 0.18 -6.86 -17.77
N PRO A 130 0.49 -5.98 -18.72
CA PRO A 130 -0.48 -5.07 -19.32
C PRO A 130 -1.59 -5.80 -20.07
#